data_ac7d4f57e51a2b2c1b0742dbe0ce0e72
#
_entry.id   ac7d4f57e51a2b2c1b0742dbe0ce0e72
#
_cell.length_a   1.000
_cell.length_b   1.000
_cell.length_c   1.000
_cell.angle_alpha   90.00
_cell.angle_beta   90.00
_cell.angle_gamma   90.00
#
_symmetry.space_group_name_H-M   'P 1'
#
loop_
_entity.id
_entity.type
_entity.pdbx_description
1 polymer ?
#
loop_
_entity_poly.entity_id
_entity_poly.type
_entity_poly.pdbx_seq_one_letter_code
_entity_poly.pdbx_strand_id
1 'polypeptide(L)'
;MTWAEARTASLTALTFPFPAYRPGQRALAGEIYRACIAGRSGQKNGTRLFCQAPTGIGKTMSALFPALKAIGAGSGEKLFYLTARSTTQAAAEDALARLHASTPGLALRSVTLTAKEKVCLCKDAEGHPACLPEACPYANGYYERIKDALAALLDGAPQFGRAALEAAARQFTVCPFELGLDLSAWADVVIGDYNYLFDPVVRLHRFFDAAGDWLFLIDEAHNLPDRARAMYSAGFAKSALTDAKRALGRGKSSLKTALSRADRAFLEARKQVAVLAPRRGVSPPAADAAGQTSLLEETPAPGIALP
;
A
#
# COMPACT_ATOMS: atom_id res chain seq x y z
N MET A 1 28.14 19.53 1.84
CA MET A 1 26.66 19.61 1.81
C MET A 1 26.12 18.21 2.09
N THR A 2 25.36 18.03 3.14
CA THR A 2 24.71 16.76 3.49
C THR A 2 23.58 16.46 2.50
N TRP A 3 23.13 15.19 2.46
CA TRP A 3 21.96 14.81 1.65
C TRP A 3 20.72 15.66 2.00
N ALA A 4 20.47 15.88 3.30
CA ALA A 4 19.33 16.66 3.78
C ALA A 4 19.37 18.11 3.30
N GLU A 5 20.53 18.76 3.32
CA GLU A 5 20.71 20.12 2.80
C GLU A 5 20.51 20.18 1.28
N ALA A 6 21.10 19.24 0.53
CA ALA A 6 20.94 19.14 -0.91
C ALA A 6 19.47 18.91 -1.32
N ARG A 7 18.79 18.01 -0.61
CA ARG A 7 17.38 17.72 -0.77
C ARG A 7 16.52 18.98 -0.58
N THR A 8 16.65 19.64 0.56
CA THR A 8 15.88 20.84 0.87
C THR A 8 16.11 21.92 -0.16
N ALA A 9 17.36 22.20 -0.53
CA ALA A 9 17.70 23.20 -1.53
C ALA A 9 17.10 22.86 -2.91
N SER A 10 17.26 21.61 -3.37
CA SER A 10 16.77 21.21 -4.69
C SER A 10 15.24 21.15 -4.75
N LEU A 11 14.54 20.69 -3.70
CA LEU A 11 13.09 20.69 -3.63
C LEU A 11 12.51 22.11 -3.55
N THR A 12 13.18 23.03 -2.86
CA THR A 12 12.79 24.45 -2.85
C THR A 12 12.93 25.08 -4.25
N ALA A 13 13.98 24.72 -4.97
CA ALA A 13 14.22 25.19 -6.34
C ALA A 13 13.39 24.46 -7.41
N LEU A 14 12.66 23.40 -7.05
CA LEU A 14 11.90 22.55 -7.98
C LEU A 14 10.95 23.40 -8.85
N THR A 15 10.99 23.21 -10.16
CA THR A 15 10.12 23.90 -11.14
C THR A 15 9.14 22.93 -11.77
N PHE A 16 8.01 23.46 -12.23
CA PHE A 16 7.02 22.62 -12.92
C PHE A 16 7.62 22.10 -14.25
N PRO A 17 7.55 20.77 -14.53
CA PRO A 17 8.34 20.17 -15.61
C PRO A 17 7.74 20.32 -17.02
N PHE A 18 6.77 21.19 -17.19
CA PHE A 18 6.13 21.46 -18.47
C PHE A 18 6.11 22.96 -18.75
N PRO A 19 6.10 23.39 -20.03
CA PRO A 19 6.10 24.81 -20.41
C PRO A 19 4.89 25.59 -19.90
N ALA A 20 3.73 24.90 -19.75
CA ALA A 20 2.49 25.51 -19.28
C ALA A 20 1.64 24.52 -18.49
N TYR A 21 0.83 25.03 -17.59
CA TYR A 21 -0.21 24.28 -16.91
C TYR A 21 -1.42 24.06 -17.83
N ARG A 22 -2.03 22.90 -17.76
CA ARG A 22 -3.33 22.65 -18.38
C ARG A 22 -4.43 23.42 -17.63
N PRO A 23 -5.59 23.70 -18.27
CA PRO A 23 -6.72 24.31 -17.60
C PRO A 23 -7.07 23.61 -16.28
N GLY A 24 -7.21 24.35 -15.18
CA GLY A 24 -7.48 23.84 -13.83
C GLY A 24 -6.28 23.21 -13.10
N GLN A 25 -5.21 22.82 -13.80
CA GLN A 25 -4.06 22.14 -13.21
C GLN A 25 -3.31 22.99 -12.18
N ARG A 26 -3.13 24.31 -12.49
CA ARG A 26 -2.46 25.24 -11.56
C ARG A 26 -3.27 25.47 -10.29
N ALA A 27 -4.61 25.57 -10.41
CA ALA A 27 -5.48 25.72 -9.27
C ALA A 27 -5.41 24.50 -8.35
N LEU A 28 -5.51 23.28 -8.92
CA LEU A 28 -5.37 22.03 -8.19
C LEU A 28 -4.02 21.94 -7.45
N ALA A 29 -2.93 22.21 -8.13
CA ALA A 29 -1.59 22.21 -7.52
C ALA A 29 -1.47 23.24 -6.38
N GLY A 30 -2.07 24.41 -6.53
CA GLY A 30 -2.11 25.45 -5.51
C GLY A 30 -2.87 25.03 -4.25
N GLU A 31 -4.03 24.36 -4.40
CA GLU A 31 -4.80 23.86 -3.25
C GLU A 31 -4.03 22.74 -2.50
N ILE A 32 -3.41 21.84 -3.24
CA ILE A 32 -2.60 20.76 -2.65
C ILE A 32 -1.41 21.35 -1.88
N TYR A 33 -0.70 22.32 -2.46
CA TYR A 33 0.40 23.00 -1.77
C TYR A 33 -0.07 23.65 -0.47
N ARG A 34 -1.17 24.41 -0.51
CA ARG A 34 -1.76 25.06 0.67
C ARG A 34 -2.13 24.04 1.75
N ALA A 35 -2.74 22.91 1.37
CA ALA A 35 -3.11 21.86 2.29
C ALA A 35 -1.87 21.24 2.97
N CYS A 36 -0.80 20.98 2.22
CA CYS A 36 0.46 20.46 2.76
C CYS A 36 1.10 21.44 3.75
N ILE A 37 1.12 22.74 3.43
CA ILE A 37 1.69 23.77 4.32
C ILE A 37 0.82 23.98 5.58
N ALA A 38 -0.52 23.93 5.45
CA ALA A 38 -1.43 24.09 6.58
C ALA A 38 -1.28 22.96 7.60
N GLY A 39 -0.94 21.75 7.18
CA GLY A 39 -0.68 20.61 8.06
C GLY A 39 0.48 20.85 9.04
N ARG A 40 1.40 21.76 8.72
CA ARG A 40 2.54 22.14 9.57
C ARG A 40 2.14 22.89 10.85
N SER A 41 0.97 23.49 10.89
CA SER A 41 0.55 24.40 11.98
C SER A 41 0.09 23.71 13.28
N GLY A 42 0.47 22.44 13.53
CA GLY A 42 0.27 21.77 14.81
C GLY A 42 -1.17 21.31 15.09
N GLN A 43 -1.99 21.18 14.07
CA GLN A 43 -3.32 20.59 14.22
C GLN A 43 -3.18 19.10 14.57
N LYS A 44 -3.71 18.69 15.72
CA LYS A 44 -3.66 17.30 16.23
C LYS A 44 -4.15 16.23 15.24
N ASN A 45 -4.95 16.59 14.23
CA ASN A 45 -5.59 15.68 13.29
C ASN A 45 -5.09 15.83 11.84
N GLY A 46 -4.04 16.60 11.59
CA GLY A 46 -3.54 16.87 10.23
C GLY A 46 -4.58 17.57 9.33
N THR A 47 -4.14 18.03 8.16
CA THR A 47 -5.02 18.62 7.14
C THR A 47 -5.46 17.54 6.16
N ARG A 48 -6.72 17.54 5.76
CA ARG A 48 -7.29 16.63 4.73
C ARG A 48 -7.86 17.45 3.60
N LEU A 49 -7.48 17.11 2.37
CA LEU A 49 -8.00 17.73 1.15
C LEU A 49 -8.55 16.65 0.24
N PHE A 50 -9.80 16.78 -0.18
CA PHE A 50 -10.41 15.93 -1.21
C PHE A 50 -10.48 16.72 -2.51
N CYS A 51 -9.86 16.18 -3.57
CA CYS A 51 -9.82 16.79 -4.87
C CYS A 51 -10.54 15.89 -5.90
N GLN A 52 -11.55 16.43 -6.54
CA GLN A 52 -12.17 15.79 -7.70
C GLN A 52 -11.76 16.55 -8.95
N ALA A 53 -11.14 15.84 -9.90
CA ALA A 53 -10.67 16.43 -11.13
C ALA A 53 -10.89 15.47 -12.31
N PRO A 54 -11.23 15.97 -13.50
CA PRO A 54 -11.46 15.13 -14.69
C PRO A 54 -10.19 14.36 -15.09
N THR A 55 -10.38 13.29 -15.85
CA THR A 55 -9.27 12.56 -16.46
C THR A 55 -8.52 13.46 -17.46
N GLY A 56 -7.22 13.26 -17.60
CA GLY A 56 -6.41 14.02 -18.55
C GLY A 56 -5.88 15.38 -18.08
N ILE A 57 -6.35 15.92 -16.94
CA ILE A 57 -5.82 17.17 -16.36
C ILE A 57 -4.36 17.07 -15.89
N GLY A 58 -3.83 15.86 -15.74
CA GLY A 58 -2.49 15.62 -15.19
C GLY A 58 -2.45 15.57 -13.66
N LYS A 59 -3.43 14.92 -13.02
CA LYS A 59 -3.59 14.78 -11.56
C LYS A 59 -2.29 14.39 -10.85
N THR A 60 -1.61 13.36 -11.33
CA THR A 60 -0.38 12.82 -10.72
C THR A 60 0.69 13.90 -10.55
N MET A 61 1.01 14.64 -11.62
CA MET A 61 1.99 15.73 -11.54
C MET A 61 1.48 16.90 -10.70
N SER A 62 0.17 17.21 -10.80
CA SER A 62 -0.46 18.29 -10.00
C SER A 62 -0.49 17.98 -8.52
N ALA A 63 -0.32 16.71 -8.12
CA ALA A 63 -0.24 16.30 -6.73
C ALA A 63 1.22 16.16 -6.26
N LEU A 64 2.06 15.45 -7.02
CA LEU A 64 3.46 15.21 -6.65
C LEU A 64 4.29 16.50 -6.58
N PHE A 65 4.22 17.34 -7.61
CA PHE A 65 5.01 18.56 -7.68
C PHE A 65 4.79 19.51 -6.48
N PRO A 66 3.55 19.91 -6.14
CA PRO A 66 3.34 20.81 -5.00
C PRO A 66 3.63 20.15 -3.65
N ALA A 67 3.39 18.85 -3.48
CA ALA A 67 3.72 18.15 -2.25
C ALA A 67 5.24 18.10 -2.02
N LEU A 68 6.03 17.84 -3.07
CA LEU A 68 7.49 17.90 -2.99
C LEU A 68 8.02 19.30 -2.71
N LYS A 69 7.43 20.35 -3.31
CA LYS A 69 7.74 21.73 -2.96
C LYS A 69 7.41 22.06 -1.52
N ALA A 70 6.31 21.54 -0.97
CA ALA A 70 5.95 21.71 0.43
C ALA A 70 6.99 21.04 1.36
N ILE A 71 7.51 19.87 1.00
CA ILE A 71 8.63 19.23 1.73
C ILE A 71 9.87 20.15 1.70
N GLY A 72 10.22 20.70 0.54
CA GLY A 72 11.31 21.67 0.42
C GLY A 72 11.12 22.92 1.30
N ALA A 73 9.88 23.34 1.52
CA ALA A 73 9.50 24.42 2.44
C ALA A 73 9.43 23.97 3.91
N GLY A 74 9.77 22.71 4.22
CA GLY A 74 9.79 22.16 5.58
C GLY A 74 8.44 21.63 6.06
N SER A 75 7.53 21.26 5.15
CA SER A 75 6.26 20.63 5.49
C SER A 75 6.34 19.12 5.18
N GLY A 76 6.65 18.33 6.20
CA GLY A 76 6.78 16.90 6.10
C GLY A 76 8.20 16.42 5.76
N GLU A 77 8.47 15.20 6.24
CA GLU A 77 9.77 14.53 6.04
C GLU A 77 9.74 13.54 4.87
N LYS A 78 8.60 12.94 4.61
CA LYS A 78 8.44 11.87 3.62
C LYS A 78 7.05 11.93 2.98
N LEU A 79 7.00 11.55 1.70
CA LEU A 79 5.78 11.48 0.92
C LEU A 79 5.42 10.02 0.65
N PHE A 80 4.20 9.62 0.96
CA PHE A 80 3.61 8.34 0.58
C PHE A 80 2.59 8.58 -0.54
N TYR A 81 2.89 8.05 -1.74
CA TYR A 81 1.97 8.04 -2.87
C TYR A 81 1.32 6.66 -2.97
N LEU A 82 0.04 6.59 -2.63
CA LEU A 82 -0.68 5.33 -2.47
C LEU A 82 -1.80 5.21 -3.50
N THR A 83 -1.87 4.05 -4.16
CA THR A 83 -2.84 3.77 -5.20
C THR A 83 -3.16 2.28 -5.29
N ALA A 84 -4.35 1.94 -5.82
CA ALA A 84 -4.80 0.55 -5.92
C ALA A 84 -4.20 -0.23 -7.10
N ARG A 85 -3.58 0.45 -8.09
CA ARG A 85 -3.20 -0.16 -9.36
C ARG A 85 -1.73 0.08 -9.71
N SER A 86 -1.07 -0.95 -10.26
CA SER A 86 0.31 -0.85 -10.75
C SER A 86 0.48 0.16 -11.88
N THR A 87 -0.54 0.35 -12.73
CA THR A 87 -0.51 1.35 -13.82
C THR A 87 -0.43 2.79 -13.29
N THR A 88 -1.10 3.09 -12.18
CA THR A 88 -1.02 4.40 -11.52
C THR A 88 0.27 4.56 -10.72
N GLN A 89 0.86 3.47 -10.21
CA GLN A 89 2.23 3.50 -9.65
C GLN A 89 3.25 3.89 -10.73
N ALA A 90 3.19 3.28 -11.92
CA ALA A 90 4.05 3.62 -13.04
C ALA A 90 3.90 5.11 -13.47
N ALA A 91 2.67 5.64 -13.45
CA ALA A 91 2.45 7.06 -13.73
C ALA A 91 3.12 7.99 -12.70
N ALA A 92 3.20 7.58 -11.43
CA ALA A 92 3.94 8.31 -10.41
C ALA A 92 5.46 8.20 -10.62
N GLU A 93 5.99 7.04 -10.98
CA GLU A 93 7.39 6.84 -11.36
C GLU A 93 7.77 7.74 -12.53
N ASP A 94 6.97 7.76 -13.60
CA ASP A 94 7.17 8.61 -14.77
C ASP A 94 7.15 10.10 -14.42
N ALA A 95 6.24 10.51 -13.51
CA ALA A 95 6.18 11.89 -13.05
C ALA A 95 7.45 12.29 -12.30
N LEU A 96 7.97 11.43 -11.43
CA LEU A 96 9.24 11.66 -10.72
C LEU A 96 10.43 11.68 -11.69
N ALA A 97 10.47 10.77 -12.68
CA ALA A 97 11.51 10.77 -13.71
C ALA A 97 11.53 12.09 -14.50
N ARG A 98 10.35 12.64 -14.83
CA ARG A 98 10.25 13.95 -15.48
C ARG A 98 10.74 15.09 -14.61
N LEU A 99 10.49 15.07 -13.30
CA LEU A 99 11.02 16.05 -12.36
C LEU A 99 12.55 15.98 -12.29
N HIS A 100 13.13 14.78 -12.26
CA HIS A 100 14.58 14.60 -12.34
C HIS A 100 15.18 15.14 -13.66
N ALA A 101 14.53 14.84 -14.78
CA ALA A 101 14.99 15.31 -16.08
C ALA A 101 14.91 16.85 -16.24
N SER A 102 13.89 17.47 -15.63
CA SER A 102 13.69 18.94 -15.69
C SER A 102 14.46 19.73 -14.66
N THR A 103 14.99 19.07 -13.62
CA THR A 103 15.70 19.72 -12.50
C THR A 103 17.06 19.03 -12.29
N PRO A 104 18.11 19.47 -12.99
CA PRO A 104 19.46 18.94 -12.81
C PRO A 104 19.91 19.03 -11.35
N GLY A 105 20.46 17.94 -10.81
CA GLY A 105 20.91 17.89 -9.42
C GLY A 105 19.79 17.73 -8.39
N LEU A 106 18.59 17.36 -8.81
CA LEU A 106 17.48 17.07 -7.88
C LEU A 106 17.87 15.93 -6.92
N ALA A 107 18.07 16.26 -5.66
CA ALA A 107 18.36 15.30 -4.59
C ALA A 107 17.02 14.77 -4.04
N LEU A 108 16.44 13.79 -4.73
CA LEU A 108 15.17 13.17 -4.41
C LEU A 108 15.26 11.68 -4.68
N ARG A 109 15.04 10.86 -3.67
CA ARG A 109 15.01 9.40 -3.80
C ARG A 109 13.58 8.88 -3.74
N SER A 110 13.26 7.91 -4.59
CA SER A 110 11.96 7.26 -4.56
C SER A 110 12.07 5.75 -4.62
N VAL A 111 11.17 5.05 -3.92
CA VAL A 111 11.05 3.59 -3.98
C VAL A 111 9.61 3.19 -4.29
N THR A 112 9.46 2.20 -5.17
CA THR A 112 8.15 1.59 -5.45
C THR A 112 8.07 0.23 -4.77
N LEU A 113 7.21 0.12 -3.77
CA LEU A 113 6.96 -1.11 -3.05
C LEU A 113 5.99 -2.00 -3.85
N THR A 114 6.45 -3.19 -4.16
CA THR A 114 5.66 -4.22 -4.86
C THR A 114 5.36 -5.37 -3.91
N ALA A 115 4.16 -5.93 -3.99
CA ALA A 115 3.75 -7.05 -3.15
C ALA A 115 4.71 -8.24 -3.27
N LYS A 116 4.94 -8.92 -2.16
CA LYS A 116 5.92 -10.01 -2.01
C LYS A 116 5.72 -11.12 -3.04
N GLU A 117 4.48 -11.49 -3.31
CA GLU A 117 4.10 -12.53 -4.27
C GLU A 117 4.56 -12.20 -5.70
N LYS A 118 4.65 -10.91 -6.03
CA LYS A 118 5.02 -10.43 -7.37
C LYS A 118 6.53 -10.33 -7.58
N VAL A 119 7.30 -10.02 -6.52
CA VAL A 119 8.75 -9.78 -6.61
C VAL A 119 9.60 -10.94 -6.08
N CYS A 120 9.00 -11.92 -5.40
CA CYS A 120 9.72 -13.04 -4.81
C CYS A 120 10.47 -13.85 -5.89
N LEU A 121 11.78 -14.01 -5.68
CA LEU A 121 12.67 -14.77 -6.55
C LEU A 121 12.79 -16.25 -6.15
N CYS A 122 12.27 -16.64 -4.98
CA CYS A 122 12.28 -18.00 -4.47
C CYS A 122 10.84 -18.43 -4.19
N LYS A 123 10.29 -19.26 -5.07
CA LYS A 123 8.91 -19.74 -4.99
C LYS A 123 8.89 -21.27 -4.85
N ASP A 124 7.88 -21.78 -4.15
CA ASP A 124 7.58 -23.20 -4.08
C ASP A 124 6.99 -23.75 -5.40
N ALA A 125 6.64 -25.04 -5.43
CA ALA A 125 6.08 -25.69 -6.60
C ALA A 125 4.69 -25.13 -7.00
N GLU A 126 3.97 -24.56 -6.05
CA GLU A 126 2.67 -23.92 -6.22
C GLU A 126 2.78 -22.45 -6.64
N GLY A 127 3.99 -21.88 -6.69
CA GLY A 127 4.26 -20.52 -7.09
C GLY A 127 4.15 -19.49 -5.95
N HIS A 128 4.04 -19.92 -4.70
CA HIS A 128 4.01 -19.06 -3.53
C HIS A 128 5.43 -18.74 -3.02
N PRO A 129 5.64 -17.59 -2.34
CA PRO A 129 6.93 -17.28 -1.74
C PRO A 129 7.38 -18.30 -0.70
N ALA A 130 8.52 -18.94 -0.93
CA ALA A 130 9.16 -19.87 0.03
C ALA A 130 10.08 -19.06 0.96
N CYS A 131 9.55 -18.51 2.05
CA CYS A 131 10.24 -17.55 2.91
C CYS A 131 11.01 -18.17 4.09
N LEU A 132 11.15 -19.48 4.15
CA LEU A 132 11.95 -20.14 5.18
C LEU A 132 13.45 -19.91 4.90
N PRO A 133 14.26 -19.48 5.90
CA PRO A 133 15.71 -19.26 5.71
C PRO A 133 16.43 -20.49 5.15
N GLU A 134 16.01 -21.69 5.52
CA GLU A 134 16.59 -22.95 5.07
C GLU A 134 16.30 -23.23 3.57
N ALA A 135 15.19 -22.68 3.06
CA ALA A 135 14.74 -22.93 1.68
C ALA A 135 15.02 -21.74 0.74
N CYS A 136 15.22 -20.53 1.28
CA CYS A 136 15.36 -19.31 0.48
C CYS A 136 16.76 -18.71 0.60
N PRO A 137 17.60 -18.76 -0.45
CA PRO A 137 18.95 -18.20 -0.43
C PRO A 137 18.95 -16.67 -0.26
N TYR A 138 17.87 -16.00 -0.67
CA TYR A 138 17.70 -14.54 -0.54
C TYR A 138 17.31 -14.11 0.88
N ALA A 139 16.75 -15.00 1.69
CA ALA A 139 16.44 -14.76 3.10
C ALA A 139 17.59 -15.16 4.00
N ASN A 140 18.27 -16.29 3.69
CA ASN A 140 19.42 -16.75 4.44
C ASN A 140 20.58 -15.76 4.31
N GLY A 141 21.13 -15.29 5.43
CA GLY A 141 22.22 -14.31 5.47
C GLY A 141 21.86 -12.92 4.92
N TYR A 142 20.58 -12.56 4.91
CA TYR A 142 20.09 -11.26 4.40
C TYR A 142 20.79 -10.08 5.09
N TYR A 143 20.87 -10.10 6.42
CA TYR A 143 21.43 -8.99 7.22
C TYR A 143 22.93 -8.78 7.04
N GLU A 144 23.64 -9.78 6.56
CA GLU A 144 25.07 -9.70 6.24
C GLU A 144 25.30 -8.95 4.93
N ARG A 145 24.42 -9.12 3.95
CA ARG A 145 24.56 -8.61 2.57
C ARG A 145 23.79 -7.33 2.27
N ILE A 146 22.77 -7.01 3.08
CA ILE A 146 21.89 -5.86 2.82
C ILE A 146 22.64 -4.53 2.78
N LYS A 147 23.69 -4.37 3.57
CA LYS A 147 24.47 -3.11 3.63
C LYS A 147 25.11 -2.78 2.29
N ASP A 148 25.68 -3.77 1.63
CA ASP A 148 26.34 -3.59 0.33
C ASP A 148 25.31 -3.31 -0.77
N ALA A 149 24.16 -4.00 -0.72
CA ALA A 149 23.05 -3.75 -1.65
C ALA A 149 22.50 -2.33 -1.50
N LEU A 150 22.28 -1.87 -0.26
CA LEU A 150 21.82 -0.49 0.02
C LEU A 150 22.85 0.53 -0.45
N ALA A 151 24.13 0.36 -0.14
CA ALA A 151 25.19 1.27 -0.56
C ALA A 151 25.22 1.40 -2.08
N ALA A 152 25.22 0.29 -2.82
CA ALA A 152 25.25 0.29 -4.27
C ALA A 152 24.02 0.98 -4.89
N LEU A 153 22.84 0.79 -4.33
CA LEU A 153 21.62 1.46 -4.81
C LEU A 153 21.62 2.95 -4.48
N LEU A 154 22.04 3.33 -3.28
CA LEU A 154 22.04 4.74 -2.84
C LEU A 154 23.09 5.59 -3.57
N ASP A 155 24.17 4.97 -4.07
CA ASP A 155 25.18 5.62 -4.91
C ASP A 155 24.79 5.66 -6.39
N GLY A 156 23.77 4.90 -6.78
CA GLY A 156 23.28 4.78 -8.16
C GLY A 156 22.15 5.75 -8.52
N ALA A 157 21.21 5.27 -9.32
CA ALA A 157 20.04 6.05 -9.75
C ALA A 157 19.09 6.32 -8.58
N PRO A 158 18.45 7.51 -8.52
CA PRO A 158 17.65 7.91 -7.38
C PRO A 158 16.24 7.27 -7.34
N GLN A 159 15.87 6.47 -8.35
CA GLN A 159 14.56 5.83 -8.43
C GLN A 159 14.71 4.31 -8.33
N PHE A 160 14.14 3.74 -7.26
CA PHE A 160 14.21 2.32 -6.97
C PHE A 160 12.88 1.64 -7.30
N GLY A 161 12.62 1.49 -8.59
CA GLY A 161 11.49 0.73 -9.10
C GLY A 161 11.72 -0.78 -9.02
N ARG A 162 10.70 -1.57 -9.37
CA ARG A 162 10.74 -3.04 -9.30
C ARG A 162 11.95 -3.65 -9.99
N ALA A 163 12.27 -3.21 -11.21
CA ALA A 163 13.40 -3.75 -11.97
C ALA A 163 14.75 -3.51 -11.29
N ALA A 164 14.96 -2.33 -10.72
CA ALA A 164 16.18 -2.00 -9.98
C ALA A 164 16.32 -2.87 -8.72
N LEU A 165 15.22 -3.06 -7.97
CA LEU A 165 15.20 -3.92 -6.78
C LEU A 165 15.47 -5.38 -7.12
N GLU A 166 14.86 -5.92 -8.19
CA GLU A 166 15.11 -7.29 -8.64
C GLU A 166 16.54 -7.49 -9.14
N ALA A 167 17.13 -6.51 -9.84
CA ALA A 167 18.51 -6.55 -10.30
C ALA A 167 19.50 -6.58 -9.12
N ALA A 168 19.36 -5.66 -8.18
CA ALA A 168 20.17 -5.63 -6.95
C ALA A 168 19.97 -6.89 -6.10
N ALA A 169 18.75 -7.38 -5.98
CA ALA A 169 18.45 -8.61 -5.25
C ALA A 169 19.20 -9.82 -5.82
N ARG A 170 19.30 -9.95 -7.14
CA ARG A 170 20.08 -11.00 -7.81
C ARG A 170 21.58 -10.82 -7.62
N GLN A 171 22.05 -9.59 -7.74
CA GLN A 171 23.48 -9.25 -7.61
C GLN A 171 24.01 -9.54 -6.20
N PHE A 172 23.26 -9.13 -5.18
CA PHE A 172 23.69 -9.25 -3.78
C PHE A 172 23.07 -10.44 -3.04
N THR A 173 22.24 -11.23 -3.71
CA THR A 173 21.52 -12.38 -3.11
C THR A 173 20.71 -11.96 -1.87
N VAL A 174 19.91 -10.89 -1.97
CA VAL A 174 19.03 -10.37 -0.92
C VAL A 174 17.56 -10.42 -1.37
N CYS A 175 16.64 -10.53 -0.43
CA CYS A 175 15.20 -10.54 -0.77
C CYS A 175 14.77 -9.20 -1.38
N PRO A 176 14.23 -9.14 -2.61
CA PRO A 176 13.85 -7.88 -3.24
C PRO A 176 12.70 -7.17 -2.52
N PHE A 177 11.83 -7.90 -1.84
CA PHE A 177 10.75 -7.33 -1.04
C PHE A 177 11.30 -6.62 0.21
N GLU A 178 12.13 -7.30 0.99
CA GLU A 178 12.75 -6.73 2.20
C GLU A 178 13.70 -5.58 1.83
N LEU A 179 14.45 -5.71 0.73
CA LEU A 179 15.31 -4.63 0.20
C LEU A 179 14.49 -3.37 -0.12
N GLY A 180 13.32 -3.50 -0.74
CA GLY A 180 12.42 -2.37 -0.98
C GLY A 180 11.92 -1.74 0.32
N LEU A 181 11.58 -2.55 1.32
CA LEU A 181 11.19 -2.07 2.64
C LEU A 181 12.34 -1.34 3.36
N ASP A 182 13.56 -1.83 3.28
CA ASP A 182 14.71 -1.16 3.90
C ASP A 182 15.08 0.13 3.18
N LEU A 183 15.04 0.14 1.84
CA LEU A 183 15.22 1.37 1.04
C LEU A 183 14.15 2.42 1.33
N SER A 184 12.94 2.01 1.72
CA SER A 184 11.88 2.97 2.05
C SER A 184 12.24 3.89 3.22
N ALA A 185 13.15 3.49 4.10
CA ALA A 185 13.67 4.36 5.15
C ALA A 185 14.54 5.51 4.58
N TRP A 186 15.27 5.26 3.49
CA TRP A 186 16.17 6.21 2.84
C TRP A 186 15.53 7.01 1.71
N ALA A 187 14.35 6.59 1.24
CA ALA A 187 13.61 7.26 0.17
C ALA A 187 12.80 8.44 0.72
N ASP A 188 12.71 9.50 -0.05
CA ASP A 188 11.88 10.68 0.22
C ASP A 188 10.43 10.45 -0.22
N VAL A 189 10.25 9.64 -1.27
CA VAL A 189 8.94 9.24 -1.80
C VAL A 189 8.81 7.72 -1.77
N VAL A 190 7.75 7.24 -1.15
CA VAL A 190 7.37 5.82 -1.16
C VAL A 190 6.10 5.67 -1.97
N ILE A 191 6.18 4.95 -3.09
CA ILE A 191 5.05 4.61 -3.95
C ILE A 191 4.59 3.20 -3.58
N GLY A 192 3.29 2.98 -3.40
CA GLY A 192 2.79 1.66 -3.02
C GLY A 192 1.28 1.50 -3.13
N ASP A 193 0.81 0.33 -2.71
CA ASP A 193 -0.62 0.03 -2.59
C ASP A 193 -1.21 0.63 -1.29
N TYR A 194 -2.50 0.88 -1.29
CA TYR A 194 -3.26 1.33 -0.11
C TYR A 194 -3.05 0.44 1.11
N ASN A 195 -2.81 -0.87 0.91
CA ASN A 195 -2.62 -1.84 1.97
C ASN A 195 -1.47 -1.43 2.89
N TYR A 196 -0.43 -0.79 2.35
CA TYR A 196 0.71 -0.34 3.15
C TYR A 196 0.38 0.72 4.21
N LEU A 197 -0.79 1.38 4.10
CA LEU A 197 -1.26 2.34 5.11
C LEU A 197 -2.48 1.81 5.88
N PHE A 198 -3.44 1.18 5.19
CA PHE A 198 -4.78 0.94 5.72
C PHE A 198 -5.02 -0.50 6.16
N ASP A 199 -4.28 -1.48 5.63
CA ASP A 199 -4.47 -2.88 6.00
C ASP A 199 -3.84 -3.17 7.37
N PRO A 200 -4.58 -3.71 8.34
CA PRO A 200 -4.06 -3.96 9.68
C PRO A 200 -2.93 -4.99 9.74
N VAL A 201 -2.80 -5.84 8.70
CA VAL A 201 -1.79 -6.93 8.65
C VAL A 201 -0.52 -6.50 7.93
N VAL A 202 -0.65 -5.78 6.80
CA VAL A 202 0.49 -5.46 5.93
C VAL A 202 0.93 -4.00 5.98
N ARG A 203 0.30 -3.15 6.80
CA ARG A 203 0.69 -1.74 6.93
C ARG A 203 2.15 -1.61 7.35
N LEU A 204 2.79 -0.54 6.94
CA LEU A 204 4.19 -0.27 7.24
C LEU A 204 4.37 0.18 8.70
N HIS A 205 4.39 -0.78 9.63
CA HIS A 205 4.56 -0.55 11.07
C HIS A 205 5.78 0.32 11.38
N ARG A 206 6.88 0.14 10.64
CA ARG A 206 8.11 0.94 10.81
C ARG A 206 7.91 2.45 10.68
N PHE A 207 6.84 2.90 10.00
CA PHE A 207 6.50 4.32 9.84
C PHE A 207 5.28 4.74 10.67
N PHE A 208 4.30 3.85 10.83
CA PHE A 208 2.96 4.25 11.29
C PHE A 208 2.64 3.83 12.73
N ASP A 209 3.55 3.15 13.42
CA ASP A 209 3.40 2.85 14.85
C ASP A 209 3.85 4.01 15.75
N ALA A 210 4.63 4.94 15.23
CA ALA A 210 5.00 6.18 15.88
C ALA A 210 4.48 7.39 15.09
N ALA A 211 4.35 8.53 15.77
CA ALA A 211 4.04 9.78 15.09
C ALA A 211 5.21 10.20 14.19
N GLY A 212 4.90 10.64 12.99
CA GLY A 212 5.87 11.16 12.03
C GLY A 212 5.25 12.27 11.19
N ASP A 213 6.08 13.08 10.58
CA ASP A 213 5.65 14.19 9.72
C ASP A 213 5.56 13.71 8.27
N TRP A 214 4.47 13.00 7.97
CA TRP A 214 4.25 12.33 6.68
C TRP A 214 3.20 13.06 5.84
N LEU A 215 3.47 13.20 4.56
CA LEU A 215 2.47 13.60 3.56
C LEU A 215 1.92 12.36 2.84
N PHE A 216 0.61 12.31 2.67
CA PHE A 216 -0.07 11.22 1.97
C PHE A 216 -0.79 11.74 0.73
N LEU A 217 -0.49 11.18 -0.42
CA LEU A 217 -1.25 11.34 -1.66
C LEU A 217 -1.98 10.03 -1.94
N ILE A 218 -3.30 10.05 -1.83
CA ILE A 218 -4.15 8.88 -2.07
C ILE A 218 -4.81 9.05 -3.43
N ASP A 219 -4.24 8.40 -4.45
CA ASP A 219 -4.77 8.47 -5.82
C ASP A 219 -5.93 7.51 -6.01
N GLU A 220 -6.93 7.91 -6.83
CA GLU A 220 -8.15 7.13 -7.06
C GLU A 220 -8.88 6.73 -5.76
N ALA A 221 -8.95 7.67 -4.79
CA ALA A 221 -9.46 7.43 -3.43
C ALA A 221 -10.92 6.91 -3.39
N HIS A 222 -11.68 7.04 -4.47
CA HIS A 222 -13.01 6.47 -4.59
C HIS A 222 -13.03 4.93 -4.48
N ASN A 223 -11.91 4.25 -4.73
CA ASN A 223 -11.78 2.80 -4.53
C ASN A 223 -11.52 2.41 -3.07
N LEU A 224 -11.19 3.38 -2.20
CA LEU A 224 -10.78 3.09 -0.83
C LEU A 224 -11.90 2.48 0.05
N PRO A 225 -13.19 2.87 -0.06
CA PRO A 225 -14.25 2.25 0.74
C PRO A 225 -14.38 0.74 0.52
N ASP A 226 -14.35 0.28 -0.73
CA ASP A 226 -14.45 -1.15 -1.06
C ASP A 226 -13.17 -1.90 -0.66
N ARG A 227 -12.01 -1.28 -0.86
CA ARG A 227 -10.72 -1.83 -0.39
C ARG A 227 -10.69 -1.94 1.13
N ALA A 228 -11.16 -0.94 1.86
CA ALA A 228 -11.23 -0.98 3.31
C ALA A 228 -12.16 -2.10 3.80
N ARG A 229 -13.34 -2.28 3.18
CA ARG A 229 -14.20 -3.43 3.49
C ARG A 229 -13.46 -4.75 3.30
N ALA A 230 -12.75 -4.94 2.19
CA ALA A 230 -11.97 -6.16 1.95
C ALA A 230 -10.87 -6.35 3.00
N MET A 231 -10.09 -5.31 3.34
CA MET A 231 -9.01 -5.36 4.34
C MET A 231 -9.49 -5.73 5.75
N TYR A 232 -10.71 -5.29 6.12
CA TYR A 232 -11.30 -5.54 7.44
C TYR A 232 -12.33 -6.67 7.42
N SER A 233 -12.42 -7.44 6.34
CA SER A 233 -13.27 -8.61 6.22
C SER A 233 -12.44 -9.89 6.28
N ALA A 234 -12.95 -10.88 6.99
CA ALA A 234 -12.34 -12.20 7.04
C ALA A 234 -13.38 -13.25 6.63
N GLY A 235 -12.98 -14.14 5.74
CA GLY A 235 -13.77 -15.30 5.34
C GLY A 235 -13.26 -16.57 6.01
N PHE A 236 -14.18 -17.38 6.54
CA PHE A 236 -13.84 -18.68 7.08
C PHE A 236 -14.85 -19.72 6.61
N ALA A 237 -14.37 -20.74 5.88
CA ALA A 237 -15.23 -21.80 5.39
C ALA A 237 -15.45 -22.89 6.44
N LYS A 238 -16.69 -23.31 6.63
CA LYS A 238 -17.03 -24.43 7.54
C LYS A 238 -16.33 -25.73 7.15
N SER A 239 -16.08 -25.97 5.86
CA SER A 239 -15.30 -27.10 5.37
C SER A 239 -13.93 -27.18 6.01
N ALA A 240 -13.21 -26.06 6.14
CA ALA A 240 -11.90 -26.00 6.78
C ALA A 240 -11.91 -26.51 8.23
N LEU A 241 -12.98 -26.19 9.02
CA LEU A 241 -13.16 -26.76 10.35
C LEU A 241 -13.35 -28.27 10.33
N THR A 242 -14.14 -28.75 9.38
CA THR A 242 -14.43 -30.19 9.24
C THR A 242 -13.16 -30.95 8.86
N ASP A 243 -12.36 -30.41 7.94
CA ASP A 243 -11.12 -31.01 7.48
C ASP A 243 -10.06 -31.02 8.58
N ALA A 244 -9.91 -29.91 9.32
CA ALA A 244 -9.05 -29.85 10.49
C ALA A 244 -9.45 -30.84 11.59
N LYS A 245 -10.76 -31.02 11.85
CA LYS A 245 -11.27 -32.06 12.79
C LYS A 245 -10.94 -33.47 12.31
N ARG A 246 -11.04 -33.71 11.00
CA ARG A 246 -10.73 -35.03 10.38
C ARG A 246 -9.23 -35.32 10.50
N ALA A 247 -8.39 -34.34 10.20
CA ALA A 247 -6.93 -34.46 10.30
C ALA A 247 -6.44 -34.79 11.71
N LEU A 248 -7.14 -34.33 12.75
CA LEU A 248 -6.81 -34.64 14.17
C LEU A 248 -7.16 -36.06 14.62
N GLY A 249 -7.79 -36.87 13.80
CA GLY A 249 -8.12 -38.26 14.11
C GLY A 249 -9.10 -38.45 15.29
N ARG A 250 -9.08 -39.62 15.91
CA ARG A 250 -10.06 -40.00 16.96
C ARG A 250 -9.71 -39.62 18.40
N GLY A 251 -8.54 -39.03 18.66
CA GLY A 251 -8.10 -38.66 20.01
C GLY A 251 -8.89 -37.48 20.61
N LYS A 252 -9.01 -37.45 21.94
CA LYS A 252 -9.49 -36.26 22.68
C LYS A 252 -8.33 -35.27 22.85
N SER A 253 -8.42 -34.08 22.23
CA SER A 253 -7.46 -32.99 22.42
C SER A 253 -8.18 -31.68 22.72
N SER A 254 -7.51 -30.75 23.40
CA SER A 254 -8.01 -29.41 23.62
C SER A 254 -8.33 -28.68 22.32
N LEU A 255 -7.52 -28.92 21.28
CA LEU A 255 -7.72 -28.38 19.93
C LEU A 255 -9.01 -28.90 19.30
N LYS A 256 -9.32 -30.19 19.43
CA LYS A 256 -10.58 -30.77 18.90
C LYS A 256 -11.81 -30.21 19.62
N THR A 257 -11.69 -29.92 20.91
CA THR A 257 -12.74 -29.26 21.68
C THR A 257 -12.93 -27.82 21.20
N ALA A 258 -11.85 -27.08 20.95
CA ALA A 258 -11.89 -25.72 20.41
C ALA A 258 -12.53 -25.69 19.02
N LEU A 259 -12.15 -26.57 18.11
CA LEU A 259 -12.76 -26.69 16.76
C LEU A 259 -14.25 -27.03 16.86
N SER A 260 -14.67 -27.84 17.83
CA SER A 260 -16.08 -28.20 18.02
C SER A 260 -16.89 -27.04 18.60
N ARG A 261 -16.27 -26.16 19.40
CA ARG A 261 -16.88 -24.90 19.85
C ARG A 261 -17.05 -23.93 18.70
N ALA A 262 -16.03 -23.77 17.86
CA ALA A 262 -16.10 -22.94 16.65
C ALA A 262 -17.21 -23.41 15.71
N ASP A 263 -17.32 -24.73 15.44
CA ASP A 263 -18.39 -25.30 14.59
C ASP A 263 -19.79 -25.01 15.13
N ARG A 264 -19.98 -25.10 16.45
CA ARG A 264 -21.26 -24.70 17.09
C ARG A 264 -21.57 -23.23 16.92
N ALA A 265 -20.55 -22.34 17.09
CA ALA A 265 -20.72 -20.90 16.86
C ALA A 265 -21.13 -20.59 15.42
N PHE A 266 -20.57 -21.30 14.43
CA PHE A 266 -20.99 -21.18 13.02
C PHE A 266 -22.45 -21.58 12.80
N LEU A 267 -22.89 -22.68 13.42
CA LEU A 267 -24.29 -23.12 13.30
C LEU A 267 -25.26 -22.12 13.93
N GLU A 268 -24.87 -21.52 15.05
CA GLU A 268 -25.68 -20.48 15.71
C GLU A 268 -25.74 -19.19 14.89
N ALA A 269 -24.59 -18.71 14.39
CA ALA A 269 -24.54 -17.56 13.50
C ALA A 269 -25.43 -17.76 12.24
N ARG A 270 -25.37 -18.94 11.63
CA ARG A 270 -26.23 -19.28 10.48
C ARG A 270 -27.73 -19.20 10.82
N LYS A 271 -28.15 -19.65 12.01
CA LYS A 271 -29.54 -19.53 12.44
C LYS A 271 -29.96 -18.07 12.62
N GLN A 272 -29.09 -17.25 13.21
CA GLN A 272 -29.34 -15.82 13.41
C GLN A 272 -29.48 -15.08 12.07
N VAL A 273 -28.58 -15.33 11.11
CA VAL A 273 -28.67 -14.76 9.77
C VAL A 273 -29.94 -15.20 9.04
N ALA A 274 -30.34 -16.46 9.16
CA ALA A 274 -31.59 -16.97 8.56
C ALA A 274 -32.85 -16.30 9.13
N VAL A 275 -32.81 -15.85 10.40
CA VAL A 275 -33.89 -15.09 11.04
C VAL A 275 -33.91 -13.63 10.59
N LEU A 276 -32.72 -13.03 10.34
CA LEU A 276 -32.58 -11.64 9.92
C LEU A 276 -32.77 -11.43 8.41
N ALA A 277 -32.63 -12.49 7.61
CA ALA A 277 -32.88 -12.41 6.17
C ALA A 277 -34.36 -12.12 5.92
N PRO A 278 -34.75 -11.00 5.28
CA PRO A 278 -36.13 -10.75 4.95
C PRO A 278 -36.64 -11.89 4.04
N ARG A 279 -37.84 -12.39 4.31
CA ARG A 279 -38.55 -13.38 3.48
C ARG A 279 -38.95 -12.77 2.12
N ARG A 280 -37.97 -12.39 1.31
CA ARG A 280 -38.18 -12.09 -0.10
C ARG A 280 -37.81 -13.35 -0.86
N GLY A 281 -38.73 -13.81 -1.74
CA GLY A 281 -38.58 -15.04 -2.54
C GLY A 281 -37.43 -15.00 -3.54
N VAL A 282 -36.23 -14.91 -3.02
CA VAL A 282 -34.99 -15.10 -3.76
C VAL A 282 -34.50 -16.51 -3.43
N SER A 283 -34.50 -17.36 -4.43
CA SER A 283 -33.84 -18.68 -4.34
C SER A 283 -32.39 -18.46 -3.87
N PRO A 284 -31.88 -19.30 -2.96
CA PRO A 284 -30.48 -19.20 -2.57
C PRO A 284 -29.60 -19.33 -3.82
N PRO A 285 -28.54 -18.52 -3.94
CA PRO A 285 -27.59 -18.66 -5.06
C PRO A 285 -27.10 -20.10 -5.10
N ALA A 286 -27.06 -20.68 -6.29
CA ALA A 286 -26.52 -22.02 -6.49
C ALA A 286 -25.10 -22.03 -5.92
N ALA A 287 -24.81 -23.03 -5.07
CA ALA A 287 -23.47 -23.25 -4.56
C ALA A 287 -22.56 -23.46 -5.77
N ASP A 288 -21.56 -22.60 -5.93
CA ASP A 288 -20.50 -22.84 -6.89
C ASP A 288 -19.78 -24.17 -6.52
N ALA A 289 -19.15 -24.81 -7.48
CA ALA A 289 -18.56 -26.14 -7.31
C ALA A 289 -17.49 -26.24 -6.20
N ALA A 290 -17.17 -25.13 -5.52
CA ALA A 290 -16.22 -24.99 -4.42
C ALA A 290 -16.86 -24.88 -3.03
N GLY A 291 -18.20 -24.87 -2.91
CA GLY A 291 -18.89 -24.78 -1.60
C GLY A 291 -18.70 -23.44 -0.85
N GLN A 292 -18.35 -22.38 -1.54
CA GLN A 292 -18.23 -21.04 -0.97
C GLN A 292 -19.61 -20.34 -1.04
N THR A 293 -20.20 -20.08 0.11
CA THR A 293 -21.37 -19.22 0.21
C THR A 293 -20.86 -17.79 0.42
N SER A 294 -20.96 -16.95 -0.60
CA SER A 294 -20.72 -15.51 -0.48
C SER A 294 -21.84 -14.89 0.36
N LEU A 295 -21.49 -14.30 1.50
CA LEU A 295 -22.43 -13.57 2.39
C LEU A 295 -22.54 -12.08 2.03
N LEU A 296 -22.08 -11.68 0.84
CA LEU A 296 -22.08 -10.28 0.41
C LEU A 296 -22.99 -10.10 -0.79
N GLU A 297 -24.32 -10.06 -0.56
CA GLU A 297 -25.23 -9.32 -1.43
C GLU A 297 -25.58 -7.98 -0.78
N GLU A 298 -25.42 -6.93 -1.57
CA GLU A 298 -25.55 -5.53 -1.21
C GLU A 298 -26.95 -5.19 -0.72
N THR A 299 -27.06 -4.69 0.51
CA THR A 299 -28.17 -3.82 0.91
C THR A 299 -27.70 -2.37 0.77
N PRO A 300 -28.37 -1.53 -0.04
CA PRO A 300 -28.08 -0.11 -0.02
C PRO A 300 -28.43 0.45 1.36
N ALA A 301 -27.44 1.08 2.00
CA ALA A 301 -27.66 1.81 3.25
C ALA A 301 -28.67 2.94 3.02
N PRO A 302 -29.61 3.18 3.97
CA PRO A 302 -30.51 4.32 3.88
C PRO A 302 -29.69 5.61 3.90
N GLY A 303 -29.99 6.51 2.95
CA GLY A 303 -29.29 7.79 2.81
C GLY A 303 -29.37 8.60 4.10
N ILE A 304 -28.23 8.89 4.69
CA ILE A 304 -28.07 9.91 5.73
C ILE A 304 -27.85 11.22 4.98
N ALA A 305 -28.86 12.08 4.97
CA ALA A 305 -28.70 13.49 4.61
C ALA A 305 -27.80 14.14 5.67
N LEU A 306 -26.67 14.65 5.26
CA LEU A 306 -25.83 15.51 6.09
C LEU A 306 -26.34 16.94 6.01
N PRO A 307 -26.31 17.71 7.11
CA PRO A 307 -26.72 19.10 7.17
C PRO A 307 -25.78 20.03 6.39
#